data_57d5393d61796b63149d4dd29be6132b
#
_entry.id   57d5393d61796b63149d4dd29be6132b
#
_cell.length_a   1.000
_cell.length_b   1.000
_cell.length_c   1.000
_cell.angle_alpha   90.00
_cell.angle_beta   90.00
_cell.angle_gamma   90.00
#
_symmetry.space_group_name_H-M   'P 1'
#
loop_
_entity.id
_entity.type
_entity.pdbx_description
1 polymer ?
#
loop_
_entity_poly.entity_id
_entity_poly.type
_entity_poly.pdbx_seq_one_letter_code
_entity_poly.pdbx_strand_id
1 'polypeptide(L)'
;LTEEEQSAYFDELTREDYPKSHPRKILVRFLLEGYLIGYGGIVHIDWLNLRGEVSFLLETSRTSNHVKYADELFTFFQLIKKIAFEALMLNKLTCEAYAHRGYHVDAIESAGFTREGILRQQTKINGVWVDAVVSSCLRSEYLNPIKLI
;
A
#
# COMPACT_ATOMS: atom_id res chain seq x y z
N LEU A 1 -8.27 -15.83 3.47
CA LEU A 1 -7.03 -16.61 3.57
C LEU A 1 -6.96 -17.25 4.95
N THR A 2 -6.68 -18.54 5.00
CA THR A 2 -6.40 -19.23 6.26
C THR A 2 -5.01 -18.83 6.77
N GLU A 3 -4.73 -19.10 8.05
CA GLU A 3 -3.41 -18.82 8.64
C GLU A 3 -2.29 -19.62 7.93
N GLU A 4 -2.60 -20.83 7.49
CA GLU A 4 -1.69 -21.68 6.70
C GLU A 4 -1.42 -21.11 5.30
N GLU A 5 -2.46 -20.60 4.61
CA GLU A 5 -2.31 -19.95 3.30
C GLU A 5 -1.50 -18.65 3.41
N GLN A 6 -1.70 -17.89 4.49
CA GLN A 6 -0.89 -16.69 4.76
C GLN A 6 0.56 -17.04 5.04
N SER A 7 0.82 -18.06 5.85
CA SER A 7 2.18 -18.53 6.15
C SER A 7 2.88 -19.02 4.89
N ALA A 8 2.21 -19.83 4.07
CA ALA A 8 2.75 -20.33 2.81
C ALA A 8 3.07 -19.19 1.82
N TYR A 9 2.19 -18.18 1.74
CA TYR A 9 2.40 -16.98 0.92
C TYR A 9 3.65 -16.21 1.38
N PHE A 10 3.83 -16.00 2.68
CA PHE A 10 5.02 -15.35 3.21
C PHE A 10 6.29 -16.15 3.00
N ASP A 11 6.24 -17.47 3.14
CA ASP A 11 7.38 -18.35 2.90
C ASP A 11 7.82 -18.33 1.44
N GLU A 12 6.87 -18.32 0.51
CA GLU A 12 7.13 -18.18 -0.94
C GLU A 12 7.74 -16.82 -1.25
N LEU A 13 7.17 -15.74 -0.72
CA LEU A 13 7.66 -14.37 -0.89
C LEU A 13 9.10 -14.20 -0.41
N THR A 14 9.43 -14.77 0.75
CA THR A 14 10.77 -14.65 1.33
C THR A 14 11.80 -15.50 0.60
N ARG A 15 11.42 -16.65 0.05
CA ARG A 15 12.32 -17.50 -0.73
C ARG A 15 12.71 -16.91 -2.08
N GLU A 16 11.77 -16.25 -2.77
CA GLU A 16 12.04 -15.68 -4.09
C GLU A 16 12.95 -14.44 -4.03
N ASP A 17 12.80 -13.61 -3.00
CA ASP A 17 13.46 -12.30 -2.93
C ASP A 17 14.66 -12.24 -1.97
N TYR A 18 14.83 -13.24 -1.12
CA TYR A 18 15.96 -13.32 -0.20
C TYR A 18 17.09 -14.21 -0.78
N PRO A 19 18.31 -13.77 -0.94
CA PRO A 19 19.05 -12.55 -0.54
C PRO A 19 19.33 -11.57 -1.70
N LYS A 20 18.36 -11.20 -2.50
CA LYS A 20 18.56 -10.30 -3.66
C LYS A 20 18.90 -8.87 -3.23
N SER A 21 19.88 -8.24 -3.87
CA SER A 21 20.25 -6.85 -3.63
C SER A 21 19.18 -5.84 -4.07
N HIS A 22 18.33 -6.25 -5.03
CA HIS A 22 17.23 -5.46 -5.58
C HIS A 22 15.94 -6.30 -5.56
N PRO A 23 15.34 -6.48 -4.38
CA PRO A 23 14.14 -7.31 -4.25
C PRO A 23 12.97 -6.69 -5.01
N ARG A 24 12.08 -7.52 -5.55
CA ARG A 24 10.86 -7.07 -6.22
C ARG A 24 9.74 -6.69 -5.24
N LYS A 25 9.91 -7.03 -3.96
CA LYS A 25 8.95 -6.73 -2.89
C LYS A 25 9.68 -6.58 -1.55
N ILE A 26 9.19 -5.67 -0.74
CA ILE A 26 9.64 -5.42 0.63
C ILE A 26 8.39 -5.40 1.49
N LEU A 27 8.29 -6.35 2.42
CA LEU A 27 7.15 -6.44 3.33
C LEU A 27 7.57 -6.03 4.74
N VAL A 28 6.69 -5.31 5.40
CA VAL A 28 6.87 -4.81 6.76
C VAL A 28 5.67 -5.16 7.63
N ARG A 29 5.92 -5.39 8.91
CA ARG A 29 4.88 -5.52 9.93
C ARG A 29 4.49 -4.14 10.42
N PHE A 30 3.21 -3.89 10.57
CA PHE A 30 2.71 -2.66 11.18
C PHE A 30 2.31 -2.95 12.63
N LEU A 31 3.05 -2.34 13.55
CA LEU A 31 2.91 -2.57 14.98
C LEU A 31 2.35 -1.32 15.66
N LEU A 32 1.42 -1.51 16.58
CA LEU A 32 0.96 -0.48 17.52
C LEU A 32 1.28 -0.94 18.93
N GLU A 33 2.11 -0.17 19.64
CA GLU A 33 2.57 -0.50 21.01
C GLU A 33 3.12 -1.93 21.13
N GLY A 34 3.80 -2.41 20.09
CA GLY A 34 4.37 -3.75 20.03
C GLY A 34 3.42 -4.85 19.56
N TYR A 35 2.13 -4.56 19.40
CA TYR A 35 1.14 -5.51 18.87
C TYR A 35 1.02 -5.42 17.36
N LEU A 36 0.98 -6.55 16.69
CA LEU A 36 0.77 -6.63 15.25
C LEU A 36 -0.67 -6.25 14.91
N ILE A 37 -0.83 -5.15 14.17
CA ILE A 37 -2.15 -4.67 13.73
C ILE A 37 -2.35 -4.75 12.23
N GLY A 38 -1.29 -5.00 11.47
CA GLY A 38 -1.35 -5.14 10.04
C GLY A 38 0.02 -5.40 9.43
N TYR A 39 0.04 -5.60 8.15
CA TYR A 39 1.25 -5.72 7.36
C TYR A 39 1.04 -5.18 5.96
N GLY A 40 2.11 -4.93 5.29
CA GLY A 40 2.10 -4.45 3.92
C GLY A 40 3.51 -4.15 3.48
N GLY A 41 3.65 -3.21 2.57
CA GLY A 41 4.96 -2.81 2.09
C GLY A 41 4.92 -2.29 0.67
N ILE A 42 6.00 -2.53 -0.04
CA ILE A 42 6.17 -2.13 -1.44
C ILE A 42 6.37 -3.39 -2.26
N VAL A 43 5.49 -3.58 -3.23
CA VAL A 43 5.51 -4.74 -4.13
C VAL A 43 5.70 -4.30 -5.57
N HIS A 44 5.92 -5.23 -6.48
CA HIS A 44 6.13 -4.97 -7.91
C HIS A 44 7.20 -3.89 -8.18
N ILE A 45 8.29 -3.90 -7.39
CA ILE A 45 9.34 -2.90 -7.51
C ILE A 45 10.05 -3.06 -8.86
N ASP A 46 10.04 -1.98 -9.62
CA ASP A 46 10.78 -1.83 -10.87
C ASP A 46 11.97 -0.89 -10.60
N TRP A 47 13.13 -1.48 -10.40
CA TRP A 47 14.35 -0.76 -10.07
C TRP A 47 14.92 0.05 -11.24
N LEU A 48 14.57 -0.31 -12.46
CA LEU A 48 14.98 0.44 -13.65
C LEU A 48 14.24 1.76 -13.76
N ASN A 49 12.91 1.73 -13.52
CA ASN A 49 12.03 2.89 -13.59
C ASN A 49 11.78 3.52 -12.21
N LEU A 50 12.38 3.00 -11.14
CA LEU A 50 12.30 3.50 -9.76
C LEU A 50 10.85 3.69 -9.29
N ARG A 51 10.03 2.68 -9.45
CA ARG A 51 8.62 2.68 -9.04
C ARG A 51 8.25 1.42 -8.28
N GLY A 52 7.23 1.50 -7.46
CA GLY A 52 6.67 0.37 -6.74
C GLY A 52 5.20 0.60 -6.44
N GLU A 53 4.53 -0.44 -5.96
CA GLU A 53 3.14 -0.42 -5.56
C GLU A 53 3.03 -0.63 -4.05
N VAL A 54 2.20 0.18 -3.39
CA VAL A 54 1.93 0.01 -1.96
C VAL A 54 0.92 -1.11 -1.77
N SER A 55 1.26 -2.08 -0.96
CA SER A 55 0.35 -3.12 -0.47
C SER A 55 0.10 -2.91 1.02
N PHE A 56 -1.15 -3.02 1.45
CA PHE A 56 -1.54 -2.80 2.84
C PHE A 56 -2.70 -3.71 3.24
N LEU A 57 -2.56 -4.36 4.38
CA LEU A 57 -3.60 -5.16 5.00
C LEU A 57 -3.63 -4.87 6.50
N LEU A 58 -4.78 -4.43 6.99
CA LEU A 58 -5.03 -4.19 8.41
C LEU A 58 -5.83 -5.34 9.00
N GLU A 59 -5.69 -5.57 10.30
CA GLU A 59 -6.53 -6.51 11.04
C GLU A 59 -8.02 -6.22 10.81
N THR A 60 -8.80 -7.25 10.49
CA THR A 60 -10.20 -7.11 10.06
C THR A 60 -11.07 -6.36 11.08
N SER A 61 -10.86 -6.60 12.37
CA SER A 61 -11.59 -5.94 13.45
C SER A 61 -11.43 -4.42 13.47
N ARG A 62 -10.33 -3.90 12.91
CA ARG A 62 -10.00 -2.47 12.87
C ARG A 62 -10.65 -1.75 11.69
N THR A 63 -11.05 -2.48 10.66
CA THR A 63 -11.62 -1.90 9.42
C THR A 63 -13.07 -1.41 9.58
N SER A 64 -13.77 -1.82 10.63
CA SER A 64 -15.16 -1.41 10.90
C SER A 64 -15.28 0.04 11.40
N ASN A 65 -14.25 0.57 12.05
CA ASN A 65 -14.19 1.97 12.46
C ASN A 65 -13.43 2.77 11.40
N HIS A 66 -14.15 3.44 10.50
CA HIS A 66 -13.55 4.13 9.35
C HIS A 66 -12.62 5.29 9.75
N VAL A 67 -12.88 6.00 10.85
CA VAL A 67 -12.03 7.09 11.34
C VAL A 67 -10.68 6.53 11.81
N LYS A 68 -10.73 5.52 12.67
CA LYS A 68 -9.51 4.84 13.15
C LYS A 68 -8.74 4.19 12.01
N TYR A 69 -9.44 3.55 11.09
CA TYR A 69 -8.86 2.96 9.89
C TYR A 69 -8.12 4.00 9.04
N ALA A 70 -8.73 5.17 8.81
CA ALA A 70 -8.12 6.27 8.06
C ALA A 70 -6.84 6.78 8.73
N ASP A 71 -6.84 6.96 10.06
CA ASP A 71 -5.67 7.40 10.83
C ASP A 71 -4.52 6.38 10.78
N GLU A 72 -4.84 5.11 10.94
CA GLU A 72 -3.85 4.03 10.89
C GLU A 72 -3.30 3.86 9.46
N LEU A 73 -4.15 3.95 8.45
CA LEU A 73 -3.74 3.93 7.06
C LEU A 73 -2.83 5.12 6.71
N PHE A 74 -3.22 6.31 7.14
CA PHE A 74 -2.41 7.52 6.96
C PHE A 74 -1.00 7.34 7.54
N THR A 75 -0.90 6.86 8.78
CA THR A 75 0.37 6.61 9.45
C THR A 75 1.21 5.59 8.68
N PHE A 76 0.60 4.48 8.27
CA PHE A 76 1.27 3.46 7.46
C PHE A 76 1.83 4.05 6.15
N PHE A 77 1.01 4.83 5.43
CA PHE A 77 1.44 5.45 4.18
C PHE A 77 2.58 6.45 4.38
N GLN A 78 2.60 7.22 5.50
CA GLN A 78 3.73 8.09 5.79
C GLN A 78 5.03 7.29 6.00
N LEU A 79 4.96 6.17 6.72
CA LEU A 79 6.11 5.29 6.92
C LEU A 79 6.59 4.65 5.62
N ILE A 80 5.68 4.16 4.79
CA ILE A 80 6.02 3.55 3.49
C ILE A 80 6.61 4.58 2.52
N LYS A 81 6.06 5.78 2.46
CA LYS A 81 6.65 6.87 1.66
C LYS A 81 8.07 7.20 2.09
N LYS A 82 8.32 7.23 3.39
CA LYS A 82 9.67 7.46 3.92
C LYS A 82 10.64 6.36 3.48
N ILE A 83 10.25 5.10 3.59
CA ILE A 83 11.07 3.97 3.12
C ILE A 83 11.32 4.09 1.62
N ALA A 84 10.27 4.28 0.82
CA ALA A 84 10.36 4.32 -0.63
C ALA A 84 11.22 5.47 -1.14
N PHE A 85 10.99 6.69 -0.64
CA PHE A 85 11.57 7.89 -1.21
C PHE A 85 12.89 8.30 -0.57
N GLU A 86 13.13 7.97 0.69
CA GLU A 86 14.38 8.32 1.39
C GLU A 86 15.37 7.14 1.41
N ALA A 87 14.93 5.93 1.74
CA ALA A 87 15.82 4.78 1.85
C ALA A 87 16.07 4.08 0.51
N LEU A 88 15.00 3.82 -0.26
CA LEU A 88 15.10 3.10 -1.54
C LEU A 88 15.30 4.02 -2.74
N MET A 89 15.12 5.32 -2.57
CA MET A 89 15.26 6.34 -3.62
C MET A 89 14.34 6.10 -4.83
N LEU A 90 13.17 5.49 -4.61
CA LEU A 90 12.16 5.34 -5.65
C LEU A 90 11.63 6.70 -6.08
N ASN A 91 11.15 6.80 -7.31
CA ASN A 91 10.56 8.02 -7.86
C ASN A 91 9.05 8.08 -7.72
N LYS A 92 8.38 6.93 -7.73
CA LYS A 92 6.91 6.84 -7.75
C LYS A 92 6.42 5.66 -6.92
N LEU A 93 5.38 5.90 -6.13
CA LEU A 93 4.55 4.87 -5.52
C LEU A 93 3.15 4.90 -6.12
N THR A 94 2.62 3.74 -6.49
CA THR A 94 1.23 3.57 -6.87
C THR A 94 0.46 2.85 -5.78
N CYS A 95 -0.84 3.03 -5.75
CA CYS A 95 -1.75 2.29 -4.89
C CYS A 95 -3.06 2.04 -5.64
N GLU A 96 -3.57 0.83 -5.53
CA GLU A 96 -4.82 0.41 -6.13
C GLU A 96 -5.84 0.11 -5.03
N ALA A 97 -7.06 0.62 -5.17
CA ALA A 97 -8.16 0.40 -4.23
C ALA A 97 -9.46 0.12 -4.97
N TYR A 98 -10.30 -0.76 -4.42
CA TYR A 98 -11.61 -1.03 -5.00
C TYR A 98 -12.50 0.21 -4.93
N ALA A 99 -13.10 0.59 -6.06
CA ALA A 99 -13.88 1.83 -6.19
C ALA A 99 -15.09 1.91 -5.25
N HIS A 100 -15.69 0.76 -4.88
CA HIS A 100 -16.82 0.73 -3.96
C HIS A 100 -16.43 0.98 -2.50
N ARG A 101 -15.14 1.00 -2.17
CA ARG A 101 -14.62 1.32 -0.84
C ARG A 101 -14.21 2.79 -0.78
N GLY A 102 -15.18 3.71 -0.93
CA GLY A 102 -14.93 5.15 -0.99
C GLY A 102 -14.11 5.69 0.18
N TYR A 103 -14.36 5.23 1.41
CA TYR A 103 -13.61 5.61 2.60
C TYR A 103 -12.11 5.25 2.52
N HIS A 104 -11.80 4.14 1.85
CA HIS A 104 -10.43 3.71 1.63
C HIS A 104 -9.73 4.57 0.57
N VAL A 105 -10.43 4.86 -0.53
CA VAL A 105 -9.94 5.76 -1.58
C VAL A 105 -9.67 7.15 -1.01
N ASP A 106 -10.60 7.70 -0.23
CA ASP A 106 -10.45 9.01 0.42
C ASP A 106 -9.24 9.04 1.38
N ALA A 107 -9.04 7.96 2.13
CA ALA A 107 -7.90 7.84 3.04
C ALA A 107 -6.55 7.82 2.29
N ILE A 108 -6.48 7.16 1.13
CA ILE A 108 -5.30 7.14 0.26
C ILE A 108 -5.03 8.55 -0.28
N GLU A 109 -6.04 9.25 -0.76
CA GLU A 109 -5.90 10.62 -1.27
C GLU A 109 -5.47 11.58 -0.15
N SER A 110 -6.03 11.43 1.06
CA SER A 110 -5.63 12.20 2.25
C SER A 110 -4.18 11.95 2.66
N ALA A 111 -3.64 10.78 2.36
CA ALA A 111 -2.24 10.44 2.59
C ALA A 111 -1.27 11.03 1.54
N GLY A 112 -1.76 11.84 0.61
CA GLY A 112 -0.97 12.55 -0.39
C GLY A 112 -0.82 11.81 -1.72
N PHE A 113 -1.71 10.88 -2.02
CA PHE A 113 -1.77 10.22 -3.32
C PHE A 113 -2.77 10.94 -4.24
N THR A 114 -2.39 11.13 -5.47
CA THR A 114 -3.23 11.73 -6.52
C THR A 114 -3.86 10.62 -7.37
N ARG A 115 -5.16 10.69 -7.58
CA ARG A 115 -5.88 9.77 -8.46
C ARG A 115 -5.40 9.91 -9.90
N GLU A 116 -5.02 8.80 -10.52
CA GLU A 116 -4.59 8.75 -11.92
C GLU A 116 -5.69 8.21 -12.86
N GLY A 117 -6.54 7.35 -12.37
CA GLY A 117 -7.60 6.77 -13.20
C GLY A 117 -8.38 5.65 -12.55
N ILE A 118 -9.25 5.06 -13.37
CA ILE A 118 -10.11 3.95 -13.00
C ILE A 118 -9.82 2.76 -13.93
N LEU A 119 -9.54 1.61 -13.32
CA LEU A 119 -9.46 0.33 -14.01
C LEU A 119 -10.86 -0.30 -13.96
N ARG A 120 -11.53 -0.31 -15.09
CA ARG A 120 -12.90 -0.84 -15.18
C ARG A 120 -12.91 -2.36 -15.05
N GLN A 121 -13.83 -2.89 -14.25
CA GLN A 121 -14.02 -4.34 -14.06
C GLN A 121 -12.72 -5.09 -13.73
N GLN A 122 -11.91 -4.48 -12.87
CA GLN A 122 -10.56 -4.97 -12.54
C GLN A 122 -10.58 -6.30 -11.79
N THR A 123 -11.59 -6.51 -10.97
CA THR A 123 -11.70 -7.72 -10.17
C THR A 123 -13.15 -8.18 -10.04
N LYS A 124 -13.33 -9.43 -9.66
CA LYS A 124 -14.66 -10.02 -9.42
C LYS A 124 -14.78 -10.39 -7.94
N ILE A 125 -15.73 -9.76 -7.26
CA ILE A 125 -16.01 -10.00 -5.85
C ILE A 125 -17.44 -10.51 -5.72
N ASN A 126 -17.60 -11.70 -5.13
CA ASN A 126 -18.92 -12.35 -4.98
C ASN A 126 -19.74 -12.37 -6.27
N GLY A 127 -19.08 -12.67 -7.40
CA GLY A 127 -19.72 -12.74 -8.71
C GLY A 127 -19.96 -11.40 -9.40
N VAL A 128 -19.66 -10.27 -8.78
CA VAL A 128 -19.85 -8.92 -9.32
C VAL A 128 -18.52 -8.31 -9.75
N TRP A 129 -18.47 -7.74 -10.94
CA TRP A 129 -17.31 -7.00 -11.43
C TRP A 129 -17.20 -5.66 -10.71
N VAL A 130 -16.00 -5.36 -10.22
CA VAL A 130 -15.68 -4.16 -9.43
C VAL A 130 -14.54 -3.40 -10.10
N ASP A 131 -14.73 -2.09 -10.23
CA ASP A 131 -13.68 -1.19 -10.69
C ASP A 131 -12.64 -0.94 -9.58
N ALA A 132 -11.44 -0.58 -9.99
CA ALA A 132 -10.40 -0.13 -9.07
C ALA A 132 -9.97 1.30 -9.40
N VAL A 133 -9.67 2.06 -8.36
CA VAL A 133 -9.06 3.40 -8.48
C VAL A 133 -7.56 3.26 -8.32
N VAL A 134 -6.80 3.80 -9.26
CA VAL A 134 -5.35 3.88 -9.20
C VAL A 134 -4.95 5.29 -8.79
N SER A 135 -4.14 5.37 -7.76
CA SER A 135 -3.58 6.63 -7.26
C SER A 135 -2.06 6.52 -7.13
N SER A 136 -1.36 7.62 -7.16
CA SER A 136 0.10 7.65 -7.03
C SER A 136 0.59 8.84 -6.21
N CYS A 137 1.79 8.69 -5.67
CA CYS A 137 2.58 9.76 -5.07
C CYS A 137 3.95 9.78 -5.75
N LEU A 138 4.40 10.95 -6.18
CA LEU A 138 5.73 11.15 -6.72
C LEU A 138 6.70 11.58 -5.61
N ARG A 139 7.97 11.21 -5.75
CA ARG A 139 9.02 11.62 -4.82
C ARG A 139 9.11 13.15 -4.70
N SER A 140 8.94 13.87 -5.82
CA SER A 140 8.94 15.33 -5.83
C SER A 140 7.79 15.94 -5.00
N GLU A 141 6.63 15.31 -4.98
CA GLU A 141 5.49 15.74 -4.16
C GLU A 141 5.74 15.46 -2.68
N TYR A 142 6.38 14.34 -2.36
CA TYR A 142 6.79 14.00 -1.00
C TYR A 142 7.83 14.99 -0.43
N LEU A 143 8.83 15.34 -1.23
CA LEU A 143 9.91 16.27 -0.82
C LEU A 143 9.44 17.73 -0.74
N ASN A 144 8.47 18.13 -1.56
CA ASN A 144 7.93 19.47 -1.64
C ASN A 144 6.39 19.44 -1.50
N PRO A 145 5.87 19.08 -0.32
CA PRO A 145 4.43 19.06 -0.11
C PRO A 145 3.85 20.45 -0.31
N ILE A 146 2.77 20.55 -1.10
CA ILE A 146 2.05 21.81 -1.26
C ILE A 146 1.54 22.22 0.12
N LYS A 147 2.08 23.27 0.67
CA LYS A 147 1.53 23.90 1.87
C LYS A 147 0.28 24.65 1.45
N LEU A 148 -0.90 24.10 1.79
CA LEU A 148 -2.12 24.89 1.78
C LEU A 148 -1.95 25.99 2.82
N ILE A 149 -1.89 27.21 2.32
CA ILE A 149 -1.85 28.42 3.16
C ILE A 149 -3.26 28.72 3.65
#